data_008bdeff55f9fdeb6a67b61ac2f22bac
#
_entry.id   008bdeff55f9fdeb6a67b61ac2f22bac
#
_cell.length_a   1.000
_cell.length_b   1.000
_cell.length_c   1.000
_cell.angle_alpha   90.00
_cell.angle_beta   90.00
_cell.angle_gamma   90.00
#
_symmetry.space_group_name_H-M   'P 1'
#
loop_
_entity.id
_entity.type
_entity.pdbx_description
1 polymer ?
#
loop_
_entity_poly.entity_id
_entity_poly.type
_entity_poly.pdbx_seq_one_letter_code
_entity_poly.pdbx_strand_id
1 'polypeptide(L)'
;RDIQFDSTKDVENFLKDLVYSAAMVAAQAEATDTTPLIRLNGTSDILWEKIPVIRKGKEYANIFEAFPDVQFYDYTKIPNRKNIPDNYDLTFSYSGVEGYEKHIKKAKANKALKRIAVVFSHKERIPATFNGLPVVDGDDSDIRHKDGVNVITALYAKGKAKKDESGFVVHV
;
A
#
# COMPACT_ATOMS: atom_id res chain seq x y z
N ARG A 1 2.51 -13.26 10.01
CA ARG A 1 1.79 -13.52 11.28
C ARG A 1 0.80 -12.40 11.46
N ASP A 2 -0.49 -12.72 11.46
CA ASP A 2 -1.52 -11.76 11.81
C ASP A 2 -1.37 -11.41 13.29
N ILE A 3 -1.35 -10.11 13.59
CA ILE A 3 -1.35 -9.65 14.99
C ILE A 3 -2.75 -9.93 15.51
N GLN A 4 -2.88 -10.89 16.44
CA GLN A 4 -4.10 -11.11 17.20
C GLN A 4 -4.07 -10.23 18.44
N PHE A 5 -5.11 -9.41 18.60
CA PHE A 5 -5.32 -8.61 19.80
C PHE A 5 -6.32 -9.35 20.69
N ASP A 6 -5.89 -9.68 21.92
CA ASP A 6 -6.72 -10.45 22.87
C ASP A 6 -7.64 -9.55 23.70
N SER A 7 -7.43 -8.22 23.67
CA SER A 7 -8.22 -7.26 24.44
C SER A 7 -8.29 -5.88 23.79
N THR A 8 -9.30 -5.08 24.16
CA THR A 8 -9.42 -3.66 23.77
C THR A 8 -8.18 -2.85 24.19
N LYS A 9 -7.61 -3.18 25.35
CA LYS A 9 -6.41 -2.54 25.89
C LYS A 9 -5.18 -2.78 25.00
N ASP A 10 -5.06 -3.95 24.41
CA ASP A 10 -3.95 -4.27 23.50
C ASP A 10 -4.06 -3.47 22.20
N VAL A 11 -5.28 -3.30 21.69
CA VAL A 11 -5.54 -2.43 20.53
C VAL A 11 -5.19 -0.97 20.84
N GLU A 12 -5.62 -0.45 21.99
CA GLU A 12 -5.30 0.91 22.41
C GLU A 12 -3.78 1.13 22.56
N ASN A 13 -3.08 0.19 23.19
CA ASN A 13 -1.63 0.27 23.33
C ASN A 13 -0.93 0.22 21.97
N PHE A 14 -1.35 -0.67 21.09
CA PHE A 14 -0.82 -0.74 19.74
C PHE A 14 -1.00 0.57 18.97
N LEU A 15 -2.18 1.20 19.05
CA LEU A 15 -2.45 2.46 18.39
C LEU A 15 -1.60 3.60 18.99
N LYS A 16 -1.37 3.61 20.30
CA LYS A 16 -0.45 4.58 20.96
C LYS A 16 0.97 4.41 20.45
N ASP A 17 1.47 3.18 20.36
CA ASP A 17 2.81 2.87 19.87
C ASP A 17 2.97 3.26 18.39
N LEU A 18 1.93 3.04 17.58
CA LEU A 18 1.90 3.43 16.19
C LEU A 18 1.99 4.96 16.02
N VAL A 19 1.19 5.71 16.80
CA VAL A 19 1.22 7.18 16.79
C VAL A 19 2.57 7.70 17.26
N TYR A 20 3.16 7.11 18.29
CA TYR A 20 4.49 7.45 18.76
C TYR A 20 5.56 7.22 17.68
N SER A 21 5.53 6.07 17.03
CA SER A 21 6.46 5.73 15.95
C SER A 21 6.34 6.68 14.76
N ALA A 22 5.12 7.03 14.36
CA ALA A 22 4.88 8.01 13.31
C ALA A 22 5.40 9.41 13.68
N ALA A 23 5.24 9.82 14.94
CA ALA A 23 5.77 11.09 15.44
C ALA A 23 7.31 11.11 15.41
N MET A 24 7.96 9.99 15.72
CA MET A 24 9.43 9.87 15.65
C MET A 24 9.95 10.01 14.22
N VAL A 25 9.29 9.34 13.26
CA VAL A 25 9.64 9.45 11.83
C VAL A 25 9.47 10.89 11.34
N ALA A 26 8.37 11.54 11.68
CA ALA A 26 8.12 12.93 11.32
C ALA A 26 9.18 13.88 11.88
N ALA A 27 9.53 13.73 13.16
CA ALA A 27 10.54 14.57 13.84
C ALA A 27 11.94 14.35 13.23
N GLN A 28 12.30 13.11 12.91
CA GLN A 28 13.59 12.82 12.26
C GLN A 28 13.65 13.41 10.85
N ALA A 29 12.57 13.31 10.08
CA ALA A 29 12.49 13.88 8.74
C ALA A 29 12.63 15.40 8.77
N GLU A 30 11.99 16.08 9.74
CA GLU A 30 12.17 17.53 9.97
C GLU A 30 13.62 17.88 10.30
N ALA A 31 14.26 17.13 11.19
CA ALA A 31 15.65 17.36 11.59
C ALA A 31 16.66 17.14 10.45
N THR A 32 16.32 16.34 9.45
CA THR A 32 17.18 15.99 8.31
C THR A 32 16.76 16.63 6.99
N ASP A 33 15.75 17.52 7.02
CA ASP A 33 15.16 18.15 5.82
C ASP A 33 14.76 17.11 4.74
N THR A 34 14.09 16.06 5.18
CA THR A 34 13.59 14.99 4.32
C THR A 34 12.07 14.84 4.42
N THR A 35 11.46 14.22 3.42
CA THR A 35 10.03 13.93 3.45
C THR A 35 9.77 12.64 4.24
N PRO A 36 8.97 12.69 5.32
CA PRO A 36 8.61 11.49 6.06
C PRO A 36 7.71 10.58 5.23
N LEU A 37 8.09 9.31 5.16
CA LEU A 37 7.39 8.28 4.37
C LEU A 37 7.13 7.06 5.25
N ILE A 38 5.86 6.66 5.38
CA ILE A 38 5.46 5.54 6.25
C ILE A 38 4.62 4.53 5.46
N ARG A 39 4.97 3.25 5.60
CA ARG A 39 4.15 2.12 5.20
C ARG A 39 3.55 1.44 6.42
N LEU A 40 2.20 1.35 6.47
CA LEU A 40 1.48 0.81 7.62
C LEU A 40 1.21 -0.70 7.50
N ASN A 41 0.79 -1.15 6.32
CA ASN A 41 0.47 -2.55 6.04
C ASN A 41 1.69 -3.29 5.48
N GLY A 42 2.46 -3.96 6.33
CA GLY A 42 3.56 -4.82 5.89
C GLY A 42 3.05 -6.11 5.25
N THR A 43 2.23 -6.86 6.00
CA THR A 43 1.66 -8.17 5.62
C THR A 43 0.14 -8.23 5.79
N SER A 44 -0.48 -7.13 6.18
CA SER A 44 -1.92 -6.98 6.42
C SER A 44 -2.58 -6.09 5.35
N ASP A 45 -3.91 -5.97 5.39
CA ASP A 45 -4.69 -5.04 4.56
C ASP A 45 -5.73 -4.33 5.43
N ILE A 46 -5.25 -3.70 6.50
CA ILE A 46 -6.05 -2.96 7.49
C ILE A 46 -6.56 -1.66 6.86
N LEU A 47 -7.81 -1.33 7.14
CA LEU A 47 -8.47 -0.12 6.69
C LEU A 47 -8.14 1.05 7.64
N TRP A 48 -6.90 1.50 7.63
CA TRP A 48 -6.39 2.53 8.54
C TRP A 48 -7.16 3.85 8.46
N GLU A 49 -7.76 4.16 7.32
CA GLU A 49 -8.61 5.34 7.13
C GLU A 49 -9.91 5.32 7.95
N LYS A 50 -10.22 4.17 8.57
CA LYS A 50 -11.41 3.99 9.42
C LYS A 50 -11.11 3.86 10.91
N ILE A 51 -9.85 3.94 11.29
CA ILE A 51 -9.42 3.71 12.67
C ILE A 51 -9.06 5.04 13.32
N PRO A 52 -9.84 5.51 14.32
CA PRO A 52 -9.51 6.73 15.04
C PRO A 52 -8.25 6.54 15.88
N VAL A 53 -7.50 7.61 16.03
CA VAL A 53 -6.28 7.65 16.84
C VAL A 53 -6.25 8.88 17.73
N ILE A 54 -5.50 8.79 18.83
CA ILE A 54 -5.26 9.92 19.75
C ILE A 54 -3.82 10.38 19.61
N ARG A 55 -3.62 11.67 19.34
CA ARG A 55 -2.31 12.32 19.32
C ARG A 55 -2.32 13.57 20.19
N LYS A 56 -1.40 13.67 21.15
CA LYS A 56 -1.28 14.80 22.10
C LYS A 56 -2.61 15.14 22.78
N GLY A 57 -3.35 14.11 23.21
CA GLY A 57 -4.63 14.25 23.88
C GLY A 57 -5.83 14.63 23.00
N LYS A 58 -5.65 14.77 21.69
CA LYS A 58 -6.70 15.05 20.71
C LYS A 58 -7.01 13.80 19.89
N GLU A 59 -8.29 13.52 19.69
CA GLU A 59 -8.76 12.46 18.81
C GLU A 59 -8.83 12.94 17.36
N TYR A 60 -8.41 12.07 16.44
CA TYR A 60 -8.45 12.23 14.99
C TYR A 60 -9.20 11.05 14.36
N ALA A 61 -9.90 11.27 13.27
CA ALA A 61 -10.64 10.22 12.58
C ALA A 61 -9.75 9.07 12.09
N ASN A 62 -8.48 9.36 11.83
CA ASN A 62 -7.47 8.37 11.46
C ASN A 62 -6.05 8.93 11.62
N ILE A 63 -5.05 8.07 11.44
CA ILE A 63 -3.63 8.45 11.56
C ILE A 63 -3.19 9.46 10.48
N PHE A 64 -3.82 9.46 9.31
CA PHE A 64 -3.47 10.36 8.21
C PHE A 64 -3.84 11.80 8.55
N GLU A 65 -5.00 12.02 9.17
CA GLU A 65 -5.40 13.35 9.68
C GLU A 65 -4.55 13.80 10.87
N ALA A 66 -4.08 12.86 11.68
CA ALA A 66 -3.19 13.15 12.79
C ALA A 66 -1.79 13.59 12.33
N PHE A 67 -1.37 13.21 11.13
CA PHE A 67 -0.06 13.49 10.54
C PHE A 67 -0.18 13.99 9.09
N PRO A 68 -0.71 15.20 8.85
CA PRO A 68 -0.99 15.69 7.50
C PRO A 68 0.26 15.89 6.63
N ASP A 69 1.43 16.11 7.26
CA ASP A 69 2.70 16.35 6.57
C ASP A 69 3.50 15.05 6.30
N VAL A 70 2.97 13.90 6.71
CA VAL A 70 3.56 12.59 6.44
C VAL A 70 2.93 11.98 5.22
N GLN A 71 3.75 11.50 4.27
CA GLN A 71 3.29 10.67 3.16
C GLN A 71 3.18 9.21 3.62
N PHE A 72 1.98 8.68 3.53
CA PHE A 72 1.74 7.24 3.76
C PHE A 72 1.54 6.53 2.43
N TYR A 73 1.91 5.25 2.37
CA TYR A 73 1.66 4.41 1.21
C TYR A 73 1.46 2.96 1.61
N ASP A 74 0.65 2.24 0.85
CA ASP A 74 0.42 0.81 1.06
C ASP A 74 0.00 0.09 -0.22
N TYR A 75 0.02 -1.23 -0.13
CA TYR A 75 -0.65 -2.11 -1.07
C TYR A 75 -1.98 -2.58 -0.50
N THR A 76 -2.97 -2.79 -1.36
CA THR A 76 -4.27 -3.35 -0.96
C THR A 76 -4.78 -4.36 -2.00
N LYS A 77 -5.46 -5.39 -1.54
CA LYS A 77 -6.24 -6.33 -2.37
C LYS A 77 -7.74 -5.96 -2.42
N ILE A 78 -8.12 -4.88 -1.75
CA ILE A 78 -9.51 -4.42 -1.67
C ILE A 78 -9.76 -3.37 -2.77
N PRO A 79 -10.45 -3.73 -3.87
CA PRO A 79 -10.58 -2.86 -5.04
C PRO A 79 -11.58 -1.70 -4.86
N ASN A 80 -12.39 -1.71 -3.81
CA ASN A 80 -13.45 -0.74 -3.55
C ASN A 80 -13.18 0.14 -2.31
N ARG A 81 -11.89 0.40 -1.99
CA ARG A 81 -11.50 1.35 -0.94
C ARG A 81 -12.08 2.73 -1.22
N LYS A 82 -12.56 3.42 -0.19
CA LYS A 82 -13.23 4.72 -0.30
C LYS A 82 -12.74 5.67 0.79
N ASN A 83 -12.92 6.97 0.54
CA ASN A 83 -12.58 8.04 1.50
C ASN A 83 -11.10 7.95 1.93
N ILE A 84 -10.23 7.74 0.95
CA ILE A 84 -8.79 7.67 1.18
C ILE A 84 -8.25 9.10 1.29
N PRO A 85 -7.57 9.45 2.40
CA PRO A 85 -6.94 10.74 2.57
C PRO A 85 -5.87 11.02 1.51
N ASP A 86 -5.65 12.30 1.17
CA ASP A 86 -4.73 12.70 0.09
C ASP A 86 -3.28 12.29 0.35
N ASN A 87 -2.87 12.26 1.63
CA ASN A 87 -1.54 11.82 2.04
C ASN A 87 -1.42 10.28 2.24
N TYR A 88 -2.41 9.51 1.77
CA TYR A 88 -2.38 8.04 1.77
C TYR A 88 -2.42 7.51 0.34
N ASP A 89 -1.28 7.10 -0.18
CA ASP A 89 -1.13 6.57 -1.52
C ASP A 89 -1.34 5.05 -1.54
N LEU A 90 -2.39 4.58 -2.23
CA LEU A 90 -2.74 3.17 -2.33
C LEU A 90 -2.47 2.59 -3.70
N THR A 91 -1.73 1.49 -3.72
CA THR A 91 -1.46 0.67 -4.89
C THR A 91 -2.26 -0.64 -4.80
N PHE A 92 -3.08 -0.94 -5.81
CA PHE A 92 -3.80 -2.21 -5.86
C PHE A 92 -2.85 -3.35 -6.21
N SER A 93 -2.82 -4.40 -5.38
CA SER A 93 -2.02 -5.61 -5.62
C SER A 93 -2.82 -6.60 -6.49
N TYR A 94 -2.46 -6.70 -7.76
CA TYR A 94 -3.07 -7.63 -8.70
C TYR A 94 -2.71 -9.09 -8.38
N SER A 95 -3.60 -9.99 -8.76
CA SER A 95 -3.36 -11.42 -8.78
C SER A 95 -3.88 -12.00 -10.10
N GLY A 96 -3.11 -12.84 -10.74
CA GLY A 96 -3.50 -13.58 -11.95
C GLY A 96 -4.38 -14.80 -11.69
N VAL A 97 -4.74 -15.07 -10.42
CA VAL A 97 -5.61 -16.19 -10.05
C VAL A 97 -6.95 -16.09 -10.77
N GLU A 98 -7.46 -17.20 -11.27
CA GLU A 98 -8.74 -17.30 -11.95
C GLU A 98 -9.88 -16.65 -11.13
N GLY A 99 -10.75 -15.90 -11.81
CA GLY A 99 -11.85 -15.18 -11.18
C GLY A 99 -11.47 -13.83 -10.56
N TYR A 100 -10.18 -13.43 -10.64
CA TYR A 100 -9.71 -12.14 -10.11
C TYR A 100 -9.94 -10.96 -11.07
N GLU A 101 -10.36 -11.20 -12.32
CA GLU A 101 -10.55 -10.19 -13.37
C GLU A 101 -11.56 -9.11 -12.95
N LYS A 102 -12.61 -9.50 -12.22
CA LYS A 102 -13.60 -8.57 -11.67
C LYS A 102 -13.00 -7.55 -10.69
N HIS A 103 -11.94 -7.96 -9.97
CA HIS A 103 -11.26 -7.10 -9.00
C HIS A 103 -10.38 -6.06 -9.71
N ILE A 104 -9.63 -6.45 -10.74
CA ILE A 104 -8.85 -5.48 -11.52
C ILE A 104 -9.74 -4.47 -12.23
N LYS A 105 -10.88 -4.89 -12.78
CA LYS A 105 -11.85 -3.97 -13.39
C LYS A 105 -12.36 -2.93 -12.39
N LYS A 106 -12.70 -3.35 -11.17
CA LYS A 106 -13.12 -2.45 -10.09
C LYS A 106 -11.98 -1.52 -9.66
N ALA A 107 -10.77 -2.06 -9.50
CA ALA A 107 -9.59 -1.28 -9.10
C ALA A 107 -9.26 -0.19 -10.14
N LYS A 108 -9.29 -0.51 -11.44
CA LYS A 108 -9.09 0.47 -12.52
C LYS A 108 -10.12 1.59 -12.51
N ALA A 109 -11.37 1.30 -12.14
CA ALA A 109 -12.45 2.29 -12.05
C ALA A 109 -12.37 3.14 -10.77
N ASN A 110 -11.59 2.73 -9.78
CA ASN A 110 -11.50 3.37 -8.47
C ASN A 110 -10.34 4.39 -8.42
N LYS A 111 -10.66 5.66 -8.53
CA LYS A 111 -9.68 6.77 -8.48
C LYS A 111 -8.93 6.88 -7.14
N ALA A 112 -9.42 6.27 -6.07
CA ALA A 112 -8.72 6.21 -4.79
C ALA A 112 -7.49 5.28 -4.82
N LEU A 113 -7.43 4.34 -5.79
CA LEU A 113 -6.29 3.48 -6.04
C LEU A 113 -5.46 4.10 -7.16
N LYS A 114 -4.26 4.55 -6.84
CA LYS A 114 -3.44 5.36 -7.77
C LYS A 114 -2.87 4.54 -8.92
N ARG A 115 -2.52 3.27 -8.69
CA ARG A 115 -1.90 2.35 -9.65
C ARG A 115 -2.18 0.90 -9.31
N ILE A 116 -1.72 0.00 -10.15
CA ILE A 116 -1.86 -1.45 -9.96
C ILE A 116 -0.47 -2.08 -10.01
N ALA A 117 -0.07 -2.76 -8.93
CA ALA A 117 1.16 -3.55 -8.92
C ALA A 117 0.88 -4.96 -9.46
N VAL A 118 1.75 -5.42 -10.36
CA VAL A 118 1.71 -6.75 -10.97
C VAL A 118 3.06 -7.41 -10.82
N VAL A 119 3.09 -8.64 -10.33
CA VAL A 119 4.31 -9.45 -10.25
C VAL A 119 4.42 -10.28 -11.52
N PHE A 120 5.46 -10.06 -12.31
CA PHE A 120 5.77 -10.83 -13.53
C PHE A 120 6.84 -11.91 -13.27
N SER A 121 6.81 -12.97 -14.05
CA SER A 121 7.75 -14.09 -13.89
C SER A 121 9.18 -13.73 -14.28
N HIS A 122 9.37 -12.90 -15.32
CA HIS A 122 10.68 -12.53 -15.87
C HIS A 122 10.78 -11.05 -16.13
N LYS A 123 11.84 -10.41 -15.63
CA LYS A 123 12.07 -8.95 -15.78
C LYS A 123 12.21 -8.55 -17.25
N GLU A 124 12.92 -9.34 -18.03
CA GLU A 124 13.25 -9.06 -19.43
C GLU A 124 12.05 -9.21 -20.39
N ARG A 125 10.95 -9.79 -19.92
CA ARG A 125 9.75 -10.03 -20.71
C ARG A 125 8.56 -9.20 -20.29
N ILE A 126 8.77 -8.23 -19.39
CA ILE A 126 7.70 -7.34 -18.93
C ILE A 126 7.17 -6.55 -20.12
N PRO A 127 5.85 -6.61 -20.41
CA PRO A 127 5.27 -5.94 -21.57
C PRO A 127 5.20 -4.42 -21.35
N ALA A 128 5.22 -3.65 -22.41
CA ALA A 128 5.06 -2.18 -22.35
C ALA A 128 3.65 -1.75 -21.88
N THR A 129 2.66 -2.63 -22.06
CA THR A 129 1.27 -2.40 -21.59
C THR A 129 0.70 -3.68 -20.99
N PHE A 130 -0.12 -3.55 -19.94
CA PHE A 130 -0.84 -4.67 -19.35
C PHE A 130 -2.25 -4.23 -18.95
N ASN A 131 -3.26 -5.02 -19.31
CA ASN A 131 -4.68 -4.68 -19.10
C ASN A 131 -5.06 -3.25 -19.59
N GLY A 132 -4.45 -2.79 -20.69
CA GLY A 132 -4.71 -1.48 -21.30
C GLY A 132 -4.11 -0.30 -20.54
N LEU A 133 -3.20 -0.54 -19.60
CA LEU A 133 -2.43 0.51 -18.90
C LEU A 133 -0.95 0.41 -19.26
N PRO A 134 -0.23 1.54 -19.30
CA PRO A 134 1.22 1.55 -19.48
C PRO A 134 1.90 0.89 -18.27
N VAL A 135 3.02 0.21 -18.53
CA VAL A 135 3.80 -0.48 -17.52
C VAL A 135 5.06 0.34 -17.20
N VAL A 136 5.32 0.54 -15.91
CA VAL A 136 6.54 1.19 -15.40
C VAL A 136 7.29 0.20 -14.50
N ASP A 137 8.63 0.31 -14.47
CA ASP A 137 9.45 -0.52 -13.58
C ASP A 137 9.22 -0.11 -12.12
N GLY A 138 8.86 -1.07 -11.28
CA GLY A 138 8.63 -0.89 -9.85
C GLY A 138 9.74 -1.45 -8.98
N ASP A 139 10.77 -2.06 -9.55
CA ASP A 139 11.85 -2.67 -8.81
C ASP A 139 13.03 -1.72 -8.53
N ASP A 140 13.07 -0.56 -9.19
CA ASP A 140 14.13 0.44 -8.99
C ASP A 140 13.98 1.19 -7.65
N SER A 141 12.78 1.21 -7.07
CA SER A 141 12.49 1.88 -5.80
C SER A 141 11.25 1.30 -5.15
N ASP A 142 11.18 1.31 -3.83
CA ASP A 142 9.96 0.99 -3.06
C ASP A 142 9.02 2.18 -2.87
N ILE A 143 9.37 3.36 -3.40
CA ILE A 143 8.63 4.61 -3.24
C ILE A 143 7.50 4.69 -4.26
N ARG A 144 6.40 3.98 -4.01
CA ARG A 144 5.27 3.81 -4.94
C ARG A 144 4.60 5.11 -5.39
N HIS A 145 4.48 6.10 -4.52
CA HIS A 145 3.83 7.36 -4.87
C HIS A 145 4.55 8.14 -6.00
N LYS A 146 5.80 7.76 -6.34
CA LYS A 146 6.55 8.32 -7.47
C LYS A 146 6.32 7.60 -8.80
N ASP A 147 5.70 6.44 -8.80
CA ASP A 147 5.48 5.62 -10.02
C ASP A 147 4.42 6.19 -10.97
N GLY A 148 3.76 7.28 -10.58
CA GLY A 148 2.67 7.88 -11.34
C GLY A 148 1.30 7.27 -11.01
N VAL A 149 0.27 7.74 -11.73
CA VAL A 149 -1.13 7.29 -11.57
C VAL A 149 -1.62 6.63 -12.86
N ASN A 150 -2.59 5.72 -12.73
CA ASN A 150 -3.16 4.96 -13.85
C ASN A 150 -2.11 4.17 -14.65
N VAL A 151 -1.14 3.60 -13.94
CA VAL A 151 -0.08 2.76 -14.50
C VAL A 151 -0.07 1.38 -13.85
N ILE A 152 0.56 0.43 -14.52
CA ILE A 152 0.98 -0.84 -13.92
C ILE A 152 2.39 -0.65 -13.38
N THR A 153 2.56 -0.82 -12.07
CA THR A 153 3.89 -0.94 -11.46
C THR A 153 4.34 -2.39 -11.57
N ALA A 154 5.29 -2.64 -12.45
CA ALA A 154 5.82 -3.99 -12.67
C ALA A 154 6.85 -4.34 -11.60
N LEU A 155 6.60 -5.45 -10.94
CA LEU A 155 7.52 -6.13 -10.04
C LEU A 155 7.87 -7.48 -10.67
N TYR A 156 9.05 -8.03 -10.37
CA TYR A 156 9.36 -9.38 -10.82
C TYR A 156 9.46 -10.35 -9.65
N ALA A 157 9.16 -11.63 -9.93
CA ALA A 157 9.14 -12.68 -8.93
C ALA A 157 10.52 -12.91 -8.32
N LYS A 158 10.64 -12.82 -6.99
CA LYS A 158 11.85 -13.04 -6.20
C LYS A 158 11.65 -14.19 -5.21
N GLY A 159 12.72 -14.88 -4.88
CA GLY A 159 12.69 -15.94 -3.87
C GLY A 159 11.63 -17.01 -4.14
N LYS A 160 10.73 -17.23 -3.18
CA LYS A 160 9.65 -18.23 -3.28
C LYS A 160 8.65 -17.92 -4.38
N ALA A 161 8.44 -16.64 -4.74
CA ALA A 161 7.51 -16.25 -5.79
C ALA A 161 7.93 -16.78 -7.19
N LYS A 162 9.21 -17.09 -7.41
CA LYS A 162 9.67 -17.73 -8.65
C LYS A 162 9.10 -19.13 -8.86
N LYS A 163 8.59 -19.76 -7.81
CA LYS A 163 7.98 -21.10 -7.82
C LYS A 163 6.47 -21.02 -7.61
N ASP A 164 5.88 -19.85 -7.87
CA ASP A 164 4.44 -19.68 -7.71
C ASP A 164 3.67 -20.47 -8.76
N GLU A 165 2.81 -21.37 -8.31
CA GLU A 165 1.89 -22.15 -9.12
C GLU A 165 0.41 -21.74 -8.85
N SER A 166 0.19 -20.79 -7.96
CA SER A 166 -1.16 -20.31 -7.61
C SER A 166 -1.79 -19.43 -8.68
N GLY A 167 -0.98 -18.91 -9.61
CA GLY A 167 -1.39 -17.92 -10.61
C GLY A 167 -1.29 -16.47 -10.11
N PHE A 168 -0.76 -16.23 -8.91
CA PHE A 168 -0.49 -14.87 -8.43
C PHE A 168 0.52 -14.16 -9.33
N VAL A 169 1.60 -14.85 -9.72
CA VAL A 169 2.60 -14.35 -10.65
C VAL A 169 2.08 -14.46 -12.08
N VAL A 170 2.17 -13.36 -12.82
CA VAL A 170 1.83 -13.32 -14.24
C VAL A 170 3.02 -13.85 -15.05
N HIS A 171 2.81 -14.97 -15.74
CA HIS A 171 3.83 -15.56 -16.60
C HIS A 171 3.90 -14.82 -17.94
N VAL A 172 5.11 -14.38 -18.30
CA VAL A 172 5.45 -13.67 -19.51
C VAL A 172 6.68 -14.27 -20.18
#